data_0cfc43df8a802c2d81c8463a352ef394
#
_entry.id   0cfc43df8a802c2d81c8463a352ef394
#
_cell.length_a   1.000
_cell.length_b   1.000
_cell.length_c   1.000
_cell.angle_alpha   90.00
_cell.angle_beta   90.00
_cell.angle_gamma   90.00
#
_symmetry.space_group_name_H-M   'P 1'
#
loop_
_entity.id
_entity.type
_entity.pdbx_description
1 polymer ?
#
loop_
_entity_poly.entity_id
_entity_poly.type
_entity_poly.pdbx_seq_one_letter_code
_entity_poly.pdbx_strand_id
1 'polypeptide(L)'
;MKVIAATKNKGKIREMQEILAPLDIEIVSQQELGIDVDVEETDDTFVKNALIKARAVAMVCDYPILADDSGICVEALGGAPGVRSARYAGDNATDEDRINKLLTELGDNENRRAKFVTSVAFIMPDGTEITAEGEVKGTITKEPKGENGFGYDPIF
;
A
#
# COMPACT_ATOMS: atom_id res chain seq x y z
N MET A 1 20.95 3.30 9.08
CA MET A 1 19.83 3.72 9.93
C MET A 1 18.77 2.64 9.89
N LYS A 2 18.31 2.24 11.06
CA LYS A 2 17.22 1.25 11.18
C LYS A 2 15.88 1.97 11.18
N VAL A 3 14.96 1.55 10.30
CA VAL A 3 13.63 2.12 10.16
C VAL A 3 12.60 0.99 10.26
N ILE A 4 11.55 1.22 11.01
CA ILE A 4 10.48 0.24 11.19
C ILE A 4 9.40 0.45 10.13
N ALA A 5 9.07 -0.59 9.40
CA ALA A 5 7.94 -0.59 8.48
C ALA A 5 6.64 -0.88 9.25
N ALA A 6 5.74 0.09 9.28
CA ALA A 6 4.44 -0.02 9.93
C ALA A 6 3.44 -0.71 8.99
N THR A 7 3.73 -1.93 8.63
CA THR A 7 2.88 -2.76 7.78
C THR A 7 3.08 -4.24 8.11
N LYS A 8 2.05 -5.03 7.87
CA LYS A 8 2.12 -6.50 7.96
C LYS A 8 2.24 -7.16 6.59
N ASN A 9 2.20 -6.37 5.53
CA ASN A 9 2.29 -6.86 4.15
C ASN A 9 3.73 -7.17 3.77
N LYS A 10 4.06 -8.45 3.63
CA LYS A 10 5.42 -8.93 3.32
C LYS A 10 5.94 -8.45 1.97
N GLY A 11 5.06 -8.30 0.98
CA GLY A 11 5.42 -7.77 -0.32
C GLY A 11 5.89 -6.31 -0.24
N LYS A 12 5.17 -5.49 0.51
CA LYS A 12 5.54 -4.09 0.73
C LYS A 12 6.86 -3.97 1.51
N ILE A 13 7.04 -4.78 2.55
CA ILE A 13 8.30 -4.80 3.32
C ILE A 13 9.48 -5.11 2.41
N ARG A 14 9.36 -6.12 1.56
CA ARG A 14 10.41 -6.50 0.61
C ARG A 14 10.72 -5.37 -0.36
N GLU A 15 9.72 -4.73 -0.92
CA GLU A 15 9.92 -3.58 -1.82
C GLU A 15 10.62 -2.41 -1.12
N MET A 16 10.20 -2.08 0.09
CA MET A 16 10.86 -1.04 0.89
C MET A 16 12.32 -1.39 1.16
N GLN A 17 12.63 -2.65 1.50
CA GLN A 17 13.99 -3.12 1.71
C GLN A 17 14.84 -2.96 0.44
N GLU A 18 14.32 -3.38 -0.70
CA GLU A 18 15.03 -3.30 -1.99
C GLU A 18 15.30 -1.84 -2.40
N ILE A 19 14.31 -0.97 -2.25
CA ILE A 19 14.41 0.44 -2.65
C ILE A 19 15.38 1.21 -1.76
N LEU A 20 15.37 0.94 -0.47
CA LEU A 20 16.08 1.75 0.53
C LEU A 20 17.46 1.19 0.90
N ALA A 21 17.76 -0.06 0.56
CA ALA A 21 19.07 -0.66 0.83
C ALA A 21 20.25 0.16 0.26
N PRO A 22 20.20 0.70 -0.98
CA PRO A 22 21.29 1.52 -1.51
C PRO A 22 21.56 2.82 -0.73
N LEU A 23 20.64 3.23 0.12
CA LEU A 23 20.77 4.43 0.98
C LEU A 23 21.25 4.09 2.39
N ASP A 24 21.72 2.87 2.63
CA ASP A 24 22.10 2.37 3.95
C ASP A 24 20.98 2.44 4.98
N ILE A 25 19.73 2.30 4.53
CA ILE A 25 18.55 2.22 5.37
C ILE A 25 18.15 0.76 5.49
N GLU A 26 18.17 0.26 6.73
CA GLU A 26 17.70 -1.09 7.07
C GLU A 26 16.23 -1.03 7.45
N ILE A 27 15.39 -1.70 6.68
CA ILE A 27 13.96 -1.83 7.00
C ILE A 27 13.74 -3.08 7.82
N VAL A 28 13.12 -2.90 8.98
CA VAL A 28 12.72 -3.97 9.89
C VAL A 28 11.21 -3.94 10.04
N SER A 29 10.58 -5.10 9.98
CA SER A 29 9.13 -5.15 10.18
C SER A 29 8.78 -4.93 11.65
N GLN A 30 7.58 -4.39 11.90
CA GLN A 30 7.09 -4.26 13.27
C GLN A 30 6.99 -5.62 13.98
N GLN A 31 6.72 -6.70 13.24
CA GLN A 31 6.64 -8.05 13.79
C GLN A 31 7.99 -8.56 14.30
N GLU A 32 9.09 -8.25 13.60
CA GLU A 32 10.44 -8.64 14.05
C GLU A 32 10.82 -8.02 15.39
N LEU A 33 10.23 -6.89 15.74
CA LEU A 33 10.45 -6.21 17.02
C LEU A 33 9.36 -6.51 18.04
N GLY A 34 8.43 -7.43 17.75
CA GLY A 34 7.34 -7.78 18.65
C GLY A 34 6.31 -6.67 18.82
N ILE A 35 6.23 -5.72 17.90
CA ILE A 35 5.26 -4.65 17.94
C ILE A 35 3.96 -5.14 17.31
N ASP A 36 2.95 -5.38 18.13
CA ASP A 36 1.62 -5.80 17.70
C ASP A 36 0.66 -4.61 17.72
N VAL A 37 0.82 -3.74 16.74
CA VAL A 37 -0.06 -2.58 16.53
C VAL A 37 -0.82 -2.79 15.24
N ASP A 38 -2.13 -2.71 15.32
CA ASP A 38 -3.01 -2.78 14.16
C ASP A 38 -4.06 -1.68 14.30
N VAL A 39 -4.18 -0.85 13.28
CA VAL A 39 -5.14 0.25 13.27
C VAL A 39 -5.95 0.22 11.98
N GLU A 40 -7.20 0.64 12.07
CA GLU A 40 -8.06 0.78 10.91
C GLU A 40 -7.68 2.02 10.09
N GLU A 41 -7.61 1.84 8.79
CA GLU A 41 -7.41 2.91 7.82
C GLU A 41 -8.78 3.52 7.52
N THR A 42 -9.15 4.54 8.28
CA THR A 42 -10.52 5.10 8.27
C THR A 42 -10.67 6.35 7.43
N ASP A 43 -9.58 6.87 6.87
CA ASP A 43 -9.61 8.12 6.12
C ASP A 43 -9.89 7.89 4.62
N ASP A 44 -10.26 8.96 3.94
CA ASP A 44 -10.56 8.97 2.51
C ASP A 44 -9.31 9.19 1.65
N THR A 45 -8.17 9.48 2.25
CA THR A 45 -6.94 9.79 1.52
C THR A 45 -5.83 8.81 1.89
N PHE A 46 -5.00 8.50 0.90
CA PHE A 46 -3.84 7.63 1.11
C PHE A 46 -2.87 8.20 2.13
N VAL A 47 -2.56 9.50 2.03
CA VAL A 47 -1.58 10.12 2.92
C VAL A 47 -2.03 10.10 4.38
N LYS A 48 -3.29 10.35 4.64
CA LYS A 48 -3.81 10.33 6.02
C LYS A 48 -3.84 8.91 6.58
N ASN A 49 -4.17 7.92 5.76
CA ASN A 49 -4.12 6.51 6.17
C ASN A 49 -2.68 6.07 6.47
N ALA A 50 -1.71 6.49 5.67
CA ALA A 50 -0.30 6.23 5.96
C ALA A 50 0.12 6.86 7.30
N LEU A 51 -0.29 8.10 7.56
CA LEU A 51 -0.02 8.78 8.83
C LEU A 51 -0.66 8.08 10.03
N ILE A 52 -1.89 7.61 9.89
CA ILE A 52 -2.57 6.84 10.96
C ILE A 52 -1.72 5.64 11.38
N LYS A 53 -1.24 4.87 10.42
CA LYS A 53 -0.40 3.69 10.69
C LYS A 53 0.93 4.07 11.31
N ALA A 54 1.61 5.04 10.73
CA ALA A 54 2.93 5.47 11.23
C ALA A 54 2.84 6.02 12.65
N ARG A 55 1.85 6.86 12.93
CA ARG A 55 1.65 7.46 14.25
C ARG A 55 1.36 6.40 15.32
N ALA A 56 0.57 5.39 15.00
CA ALA A 56 0.25 4.31 15.93
C ALA A 56 1.50 3.54 16.37
N VAL A 57 2.39 3.23 15.45
CA VAL A 57 3.66 2.55 15.77
C VAL A 57 4.63 3.49 16.49
N ALA A 58 4.68 4.75 16.10
CA ALA A 58 5.54 5.76 16.74
C ALA A 58 5.21 5.98 18.23
N MET A 59 3.97 5.69 18.63
CA MET A 59 3.57 5.80 20.05
C MET A 59 4.19 4.73 20.94
N VAL A 60 4.67 3.63 20.38
CA VAL A 60 5.14 2.47 21.14
C VAL A 60 6.62 2.14 20.93
N CYS A 61 7.34 2.94 20.16
CA CYS A 61 8.78 2.75 19.96
C CYS A 61 9.47 4.06 19.58
N ASP A 62 10.80 4.10 19.78
CA ASP A 62 11.64 5.29 19.53
C ASP A 62 12.48 5.18 18.25
N TYR A 63 12.07 4.36 17.32
CA TYR A 63 12.71 4.25 16.01
C TYR A 63 12.04 5.16 14.98
N PRO A 64 12.75 5.53 13.90
CA PRO A 64 12.07 6.08 12.72
C PRO A 64 11.06 5.08 12.16
N ILE A 65 9.89 5.57 11.79
CA ILE A 65 8.79 4.75 11.29
C ILE A 65 8.49 5.14 9.85
N LEU A 66 8.34 4.14 8.98
CA LEU A 66 7.86 4.31 7.61
C LEU A 66 6.56 3.53 7.44
N ALA A 67 5.53 4.22 6.99
CA ALA A 67 4.27 3.60 6.61
C ALA A 67 3.91 4.01 5.19
N ASP A 68 3.08 3.20 4.55
CA ASP A 68 2.51 3.53 3.26
C ASP A 68 1.02 3.21 3.23
N ASP A 69 0.31 3.86 2.33
CA ASP A 69 -0.99 3.43 1.88
C ASP A 69 -1.01 3.50 0.36
N SER A 70 -1.46 2.42 -0.27
CA SER A 70 -1.40 2.26 -1.72
C SER A 70 -2.71 1.71 -2.24
N GLY A 71 -3.03 2.04 -3.47
CA GLY A 71 -4.21 1.50 -4.10
C GLY A 71 -4.22 1.70 -5.59
N ILE A 72 -5.12 0.97 -6.24
CA ILE A 72 -5.40 1.10 -7.66
C ILE A 72 -6.65 1.96 -7.86
N CYS A 73 -6.55 2.93 -8.74
CA CYS A 73 -7.67 3.82 -9.06
C CYS A 73 -8.03 3.62 -10.54
N VAL A 74 -9.24 3.13 -10.79
CA VAL A 74 -9.71 2.83 -12.14
C VAL A 74 -10.65 3.94 -12.60
N GLU A 75 -10.31 4.63 -13.67
CA GLU A 75 -11.05 5.79 -14.16
C GLU A 75 -12.53 5.48 -14.45
N ALA A 76 -12.79 4.38 -15.17
CA ALA A 76 -14.16 3.99 -15.51
C ALA A 76 -15.01 3.58 -14.30
N LEU A 77 -14.38 3.32 -13.15
CA LEU A 77 -15.07 3.00 -11.90
C LEU A 77 -15.11 4.22 -10.94
N GLY A 78 -14.90 5.42 -11.47
CA GLY A 78 -14.91 6.64 -10.66
C GLY A 78 -13.73 6.75 -9.68
N GLY A 79 -12.62 6.08 -9.98
CA GLY A 79 -11.45 6.04 -9.11
C GLY A 79 -11.44 4.87 -8.12
N ALA A 80 -12.47 4.04 -8.10
CA ALA A 80 -12.51 2.85 -7.26
C ALA A 80 -11.54 1.78 -7.78
N PRO A 81 -11.02 0.88 -6.94
CA PRO A 81 -11.24 0.79 -5.50
C PRO A 81 -10.53 1.84 -4.64
N GLY A 82 -9.49 2.54 -5.15
CA GLY A 82 -8.81 3.63 -4.43
C GLY A 82 -8.29 3.22 -3.07
N VAL A 83 -8.59 3.97 -2.02
CA VAL A 83 -8.18 3.68 -0.63
C VAL A 83 -8.72 2.35 -0.10
N ARG A 84 -9.73 1.79 -0.75
CA ARG A 84 -10.35 0.52 -0.38
C ARG A 84 -9.76 -0.69 -1.11
N SER A 85 -8.66 -0.50 -1.84
CA SER A 85 -8.06 -1.55 -2.68
C SER A 85 -7.81 -2.86 -1.93
N ALA A 86 -7.28 -2.79 -0.72
CA ALA A 86 -7.00 -3.99 0.09
C ALA A 86 -8.27 -4.71 0.58
N ARG A 87 -9.39 -3.99 0.72
CA ARG A 87 -10.66 -4.50 1.27
C ARG A 87 -11.76 -4.60 0.23
N TYR A 88 -11.42 -4.43 -1.04
CA TYR A 88 -12.38 -4.32 -2.13
C TYR A 88 -13.32 -5.52 -2.26
N ALA A 89 -12.82 -6.72 -1.99
CA ALA A 89 -13.61 -7.96 -2.05
C ALA A 89 -13.92 -8.54 -0.66
N GLY A 90 -13.72 -7.75 0.41
CA GLY A 90 -13.94 -8.16 1.79
C GLY A 90 -12.64 -8.32 2.58
N ASP A 91 -12.76 -8.43 3.90
CA ASP A 91 -11.60 -8.43 4.81
C ASP A 91 -10.73 -9.68 4.69
N ASN A 92 -11.31 -10.82 4.30
CA ASN A 92 -10.61 -12.09 4.16
C ASN A 92 -10.39 -12.50 2.70
N ALA A 93 -10.51 -11.57 1.78
CA ALA A 93 -10.36 -11.84 0.35
C ALA A 93 -8.90 -12.09 -0.03
N THR A 94 -8.72 -12.93 -1.04
CA THR A 94 -7.43 -13.14 -1.69
C THR A 94 -7.18 -12.09 -2.77
N ASP A 95 -5.94 -12.01 -3.26
CA ASP A 95 -5.62 -11.18 -4.42
C ASP A 95 -6.46 -11.57 -5.65
N GLU A 96 -6.67 -12.87 -5.85
CA GLU A 96 -7.53 -13.38 -6.92
C GLU A 96 -8.96 -12.89 -6.80
N ASP A 97 -9.54 -12.90 -5.59
CA ASP A 97 -10.89 -12.39 -5.34
C ASP A 97 -11.01 -10.92 -5.70
N ARG A 98 -10.03 -10.11 -5.32
CA ARG A 98 -10.01 -8.68 -5.63
C ARG A 98 -9.87 -8.41 -7.12
N ILE A 99 -8.98 -9.14 -7.78
CA ILE A 99 -8.78 -9.06 -9.23
C ILE A 99 -10.07 -9.44 -9.97
N ASN A 100 -10.69 -10.55 -9.59
CA ASN A 100 -11.92 -11.02 -10.22
C ASN A 100 -13.06 -10.02 -10.07
N LYS A 101 -13.20 -9.43 -8.89
CA LYS A 101 -14.21 -8.39 -8.65
C LYS A 101 -13.98 -7.17 -9.56
N LEU A 102 -12.75 -6.68 -9.63
CA LEU A 102 -12.42 -5.53 -10.45
C LEU A 102 -12.67 -5.80 -11.93
N LEU A 103 -12.23 -6.94 -12.45
CA LEU A 103 -12.46 -7.32 -13.84
C LEU A 103 -13.94 -7.50 -14.16
N THR A 104 -14.72 -8.04 -13.21
CA THR A 104 -16.16 -8.19 -13.38
C THR A 104 -16.87 -6.84 -13.43
N GLU A 105 -16.54 -5.92 -12.54
CA GLU A 105 -17.13 -4.60 -12.51
C GLU A 105 -16.74 -3.75 -13.72
N LEU A 106 -15.50 -3.87 -14.17
CA LEU A 106 -15.03 -3.18 -15.36
C LEU A 106 -15.60 -3.79 -16.64
N GLY A 107 -15.78 -5.12 -16.68
CA GLY A 107 -16.32 -5.85 -17.81
C GLY A 107 -15.55 -5.58 -19.11
N ASP A 108 -16.28 -5.37 -20.19
CA ASP A 108 -15.74 -5.07 -21.53
C ASP A 108 -15.60 -3.57 -21.79
N ASN A 109 -15.57 -2.75 -20.75
CA ASN A 109 -15.40 -1.31 -20.91
C ASN A 109 -14.10 -1.01 -21.67
N GLU A 110 -14.20 -0.18 -22.71
CA GLU A 110 -13.05 0.21 -23.54
C GLU A 110 -12.12 1.17 -22.79
N ASN A 111 -12.66 1.96 -21.87
CA ASN A 111 -11.85 2.79 -20.99
C ASN A 111 -11.29 1.92 -19.86
N ARG A 112 -10.03 1.56 -20.00
CA ARG A 112 -9.34 0.72 -19.03
C ARG A 112 -8.19 1.48 -18.35
N ARG A 113 -8.22 2.80 -18.41
CA ARG A 113 -7.21 3.64 -17.78
C ARG A 113 -7.28 3.50 -16.27
N ALA A 114 -6.11 3.36 -15.66
CA ALA A 114 -5.97 3.23 -14.22
C ALA A 114 -4.62 3.80 -13.78
N LYS A 115 -4.47 3.96 -12.48
CA LYS A 115 -3.19 4.31 -11.88
C LYS A 115 -3.03 3.61 -10.53
N PHE A 116 -1.80 3.26 -10.19
CA PHE A 116 -1.44 2.98 -8.81
C PHE A 116 -1.01 4.28 -8.14
N VAL A 117 -1.47 4.47 -6.92
CA VAL A 117 -1.08 5.59 -6.05
C VAL A 117 -0.45 5.01 -4.80
N THR A 118 0.67 5.57 -4.37
CA THR A 118 1.29 5.23 -3.09
C THR A 118 1.59 6.53 -2.35
N SER A 119 1.09 6.64 -1.15
CA SER A 119 1.48 7.69 -0.21
C SER A 119 2.32 7.07 0.90
N VAL A 120 3.42 7.73 1.26
CA VAL A 120 4.28 7.31 2.36
C VAL A 120 4.28 8.36 3.46
N ALA A 121 4.40 7.89 4.69
CA ALA A 121 4.57 8.74 5.87
C ALA A 121 5.80 8.26 6.63
N PHE A 122 6.69 9.18 6.94
CA PHE A 122 7.91 8.92 7.67
C PHE A 122 7.89 9.77 8.96
N ILE A 123 7.99 9.11 10.11
CA ILE A 123 7.99 9.79 11.41
C ILE A 123 9.32 9.53 12.12
N MET A 124 10.01 10.61 12.45
CA MET A 124 11.24 10.55 13.22
C MET A 124 10.95 10.48 14.73
N PRO A 125 11.92 9.97 15.54
CA PRO A 125 11.74 9.90 16.99
C PRO A 125 11.50 11.27 17.66
N ASP A 126 11.93 12.36 17.04
CA ASP A 126 11.68 13.73 17.54
C ASP A 126 10.27 14.24 17.21
N GLY A 127 9.46 13.44 16.51
CA GLY A 127 8.11 13.81 16.09
C GLY A 127 8.00 14.47 14.73
N THR A 128 9.11 14.68 14.02
CA THR A 128 9.08 15.21 12.67
C THR A 128 8.34 14.24 11.73
N GLU A 129 7.38 14.75 10.97
CA GLU A 129 6.61 13.99 9.99
C GLU A 129 6.94 14.45 8.59
N ILE A 130 7.24 13.50 7.71
CA ILE A 130 7.49 13.75 6.29
C ILE A 130 6.55 12.86 5.49
N THR A 131 5.89 13.41 4.48
CA THR A 131 5.01 12.65 3.59
C THR A 131 5.41 12.87 2.15
N ALA A 132 5.15 11.84 1.32
CA ALA A 132 5.35 11.91 -0.11
C ALA A 132 4.30 11.03 -0.81
N GLU A 133 3.98 11.36 -2.04
CA GLU A 133 3.05 10.60 -2.86
C GLU A 133 3.62 10.42 -4.26
N GLY A 134 3.42 9.23 -4.81
CA GLY A 134 3.78 8.91 -6.18
C GLY A 134 2.66 8.14 -6.87
N GLU A 135 2.66 8.19 -8.20
CA GLU A 135 1.69 7.43 -8.99
C GLU A 135 2.32 6.86 -10.24
N VAL A 136 1.78 5.73 -10.70
CA VAL A 136 2.12 5.10 -11.98
C VAL A 136 0.83 4.92 -12.78
N LYS A 137 0.79 5.51 -13.95
CA LYS A 137 -0.36 5.40 -14.86
C LYS A 137 -0.20 4.20 -15.79
N GLY A 138 -1.30 3.54 -16.09
CA GLY A 138 -1.34 2.39 -16.96
C GLY A 138 -2.76 2.01 -17.35
N THR A 139 -2.93 0.76 -17.74
CA THR A 139 -4.22 0.22 -18.18
C THR A 139 -4.49 -1.13 -17.56
N ILE A 140 -5.75 -1.44 -17.34
CA ILE A 140 -6.18 -2.74 -16.83
C ILE A 140 -6.26 -3.73 -17.99
N THR A 141 -5.59 -4.86 -17.82
CA THR A 141 -5.66 -5.96 -18.80
C THR A 141 -7.00 -6.69 -18.71
N LYS A 142 -7.34 -7.46 -19.74
CA LYS A 142 -8.59 -8.24 -19.73
C LYS A 142 -8.48 -9.52 -18.92
N GLU A 143 -7.27 -10.01 -18.71
CA GLU A 143 -6.99 -11.22 -17.95
C GLU A 143 -5.66 -11.07 -17.21
N PRO A 144 -5.47 -11.79 -16.09
CA PRO A 144 -4.22 -11.73 -15.33
C PRO A 144 -3.01 -12.24 -16.13
N LYS A 145 -1.85 -11.59 -15.92
CA LYS A 145 -0.57 -11.95 -16.52
C LYS A 145 0.56 -11.80 -15.50
N GLY A 146 1.54 -12.69 -15.58
CA GLY A 146 2.73 -12.64 -14.73
C GLY A 146 2.52 -13.24 -13.34
N GLU A 147 3.64 -13.50 -12.65
CA GLU A 147 3.65 -14.19 -11.35
C GLU A 147 4.55 -13.51 -10.31
N ASN A 148 5.28 -12.45 -10.70
CA ASN A 148 6.32 -11.86 -9.86
C ASN A 148 5.85 -10.74 -8.94
N GLY A 149 4.63 -10.25 -9.14
CA GLY A 149 4.04 -9.19 -8.33
C GLY A 149 3.10 -9.73 -7.26
N PHE A 150 2.38 -8.83 -6.65
CA PHE A 150 1.32 -9.13 -5.68
C PHE A 150 0.15 -8.14 -5.85
N GLY A 151 -0.92 -8.35 -5.11
CA GLY A 151 -2.09 -7.49 -5.19
C GLY A 151 -2.71 -7.47 -6.59
N TYR A 152 -2.86 -6.30 -7.16
CA TYR A 152 -3.44 -6.09 -8.48
C TYR A 152 -2.41 -6.13 -9.63
N ASP A 153 -1.14 -6.38 -9.34
CA ASP A 153 -0.09 -6.36 -10.35
C ASP A 153 -0.39 -7.22 -11.59
N PRO A 154 -1.01 -8.41 -11.47
CA PRO A 154 -1.28 -9.23 -12.65
C PRO A 154 -2.18 -8.60 -13.71
N ILE A 155 -2.94 -7.56 -13.38
CA ILE A 155 -3.88 -6.91 -14.32
C ILE A 155 -3.52 -5.46 -14.65
N PHE A 156 -2.36 -5.01 -14.22
CA PHE A 156 -1.93 -3.62 -14.46
C PHE A 156 -0.69 -3.50 -15.34
#